data_ebb67fe774fad6f33a53f7960c70612f
#
_entry.id   ebb67fe774fad6f33a53f7960c70612f
#
_cell.length_a   1.000
_cell.length_b   1.000
_cell.length_c   1.000
_cell.angle_alpha   90.00
_cell.angle_beta   90.00
_cell.angle_gamma   90.00
#
_symmetry.space_group_name_H-M   'P 1'
#
loop_
_entity.id
_entity.type
_entity.pdbx_description
1 polymer ?
#
loop_
_entity_poly.entity_id
_entity_poly.type
_entity_poly.pdbx_seq_one_letter_code
_entity_poly.pdbx_strand_id
1 'polypeptide(L)'
;MNNQQPYVPNMNPADIAGPSRDIYERMGRENLYRMIEAFYRALGASEIRAMFPADLVASSRKSAAFFAQLVGGPQEYTEQYGPPRMRARHIPFRITPEAQKVWLACFESVLARAVSDFNFPAEHLEGFREFLRKFSLWMVNTPSSA
;
A
#
# COMPACT_ATOMS: atom_id res chain seq x y z
N MET A 1 31.05 -15.05 -6.44
CA MET A 1 30.72 -13.78 -6.90
C MET A 1 29.25 -13.56 -7.01
N ASN A 2 28.77 -12.66 -6.30
CA ASN A 2 27.35 -12.46 -6.25
C ASN A 2 26.89 -11.39 -7.18
N ASN A 3 26.06 -11.81 -8.10
CA ASN A 3 25.40 -10.88 -8.93
C ASN A 3 24.22 -10.33 -8.13
N GLN A 4 24.43 -9.23 -7.47
CA GLN A 4 23.48 -8.71 -6.50
C GLN A 4 22.31 -7.98 -7.15
N GLN A 5 21.71 -8.59 -8.17
CA GLN A 5 20.52 -8.00 -8.74
C GLN A 5 19.32 -8.26 -7.81
N PRO A 6 18.48 -7.25 -7.58
CA PRO A 6 17.27 -7.46 -6.78
C PRO A 6 16.37 -8.52 -7.41
N TYR A 7 15.73 -9.31 -6.57
CA TYR A 7 14.70 -10.23 -7.05
C TYR A 7 13.59 -9.43 -7.74
N VAL A 8 13.20 -9.88 -8.92
CA VAL A 8 12.11 -9.25 -9.67
C VAL A 8 10.98 -10.25 -9.78
N PRO A 9 9.79 -9.94 -9.25
CA PRO A 9 8.65 -10.85 -9.40
C PRO A 9 8.24 -10.95 -10.85
N ASN A 10 7.66 -12.09 -11.21
CA ASN A 10 7.17 -12.32 -12.56
C ASN A 10 5.88 -11.51 -12.77
N MET A 11 6.03 -10.22 -12.95
CA MET A 11 4.90 -9.30 -13.09
C MET A 11 5.33 -8.09 -13.89
N ASN A 12 4.52 -7.72 -14.87
CA ASN A 12 4.73 -6.51 -15.65
C ASN A 12 3.94 -5.37 -14.99
N PRO A 13 4.62 -4.26 -14.59
CA PRO A 13 3.92 -3.11 -14.01
C PRO A 13 2.78 -2.58 -14.88
N ALA A 14 2.88 -2.74 -16.20
CA ALA A 14 1.82 -2.30 -17.11
C ALA A 14 0.51 -3.08 -16.92
N ASP A 15 0.57 -4.25 -16.28
CA ASP A 15 -0.61 -5.07 -15.99
C ASP A 15 -1.28 -4.68 -14.68
N ILE A 16 -0.72 -3.71 -13.96
CA ILE A 16 -1.30 -3.25 -12.70
C ILE A 16 -2.25 -2.09 -13.03
N ALA A 17 -3.53 -2.41 -13.14
CA ALA A 17 -4.54 -1.37 -13.33
C ALA A 17 -4.70 -0.59 -12.03
N GLY A 18 -4.68 0.73 -12.13
CA GLY A 18 -4.93 1.58 -10.97
C GLY A 18 -6.35 1.42 -10.45
N PRO A 19 -6.59 1.71 -9.17
CA PRO A 19 -7.94 1.70 -8.64
C PRO A 19 -8.75 2.88 -9.19
N SER A 20 -10.06 2.85 -8.98
CA SER A 20 -10.91 3.95 -9.44
C SER A 20 -10.46 5.29 -8.86
N ARG A 21 -10.42 6.32 -9.70
CA ARG A 21 -10.09 7.68 -9.27
C ARG A 21 -11.31 8.44 -8.74
N ASP A 22 -12.41 7.75 -8.56
CA ASP A 22 -13.64 8.25 -7.97
C ASP A 22 -13.70 8.05 -6.46
N ILE A 23 -12.80 7.24 -5.94
CA ILE A 23 -12.82 6.82 -4.53
C ILE A 23 -12.60 7.99 -3.58
N TYR A 24 -11.63 8.85 -3.87
CA TYR A 24 -11.30 9.97 -2.98
C TYR A 24 -12.50 10.88 -2.75
N GLU A 25 -13.17 11.28 -3.82
CA GLU A 25 -14.33 12.17 -3.72
C GLU A 25 -15.45 11.52 -2.91
N ARG A 26 -15.66 10.22 -3.10
CA ARG A 26 -16.74 9.50 -2.42
C ARG A 26 -16.46 9.26 -0.94
N MET A 27 -15.22 8.95 -0.58
CA MET A 27 -14.84 8.75 0.82
C MET A 27 -14.66 10.06 1.58
N GLY A 28 -14.01 11.02 0.94
CA GLY A 28 -13.51 12.22 1.60
C GLY A 28 -12.15 11.97 2.24
N ARG A 29 -11.39 13.06 2.37
CA ARG A 29 -10.02 13.02 2.90
C ARG A 29 -9.95 12.39 4.30
N GLU A 30 -10.83 12.83 5.19
CA GLU A 30 -10.78 12.37 6.58
C GLU A 30 -10.96 10.87 6.69
N ASN A 31 -11.97 10.33 6.00
CA ASN A 31 -12.22 8.89 6.02
C ASN A 31 -11.08 8.09 5.42
N LEU A 32 -10.49 8.59 4.33
CA LEU A 32 -9.35 7.92 3.72
C LEU A 32 -8.15 7.88 4.67
N TYR A 33 -7.84 9.02 5.31
CA TYR A 33 -6.73 9.07 6.25
C TYR A 33 -6.96 8.18 7.46
N ARG A 34 -8.20 8.11 7.97
CA ARG A 34 -8.56 7.22 9.07
C ARG A 34 -8.44 5.75 8.68
N MET A 35 -8.81 5.42 7.45
CA MET A 35 -8.66 4.05 6.94
C MET A 35 -7.19 3.63 6.89
N ILE A 36 -6.34 4.49 6.37
CA ILE A 36 -4.91 4.18 6.28
C ILE A 36 -4.28 4.13 7.69
N GLU A 37 -4.73 4.96 8.61
CA GLU A 37 -4.28 4.89 9.99
C GLU A 37 -4.65 3.54 10.63
N ALA A 38 -5.87 3.06 10.38
CA ALA A 38 -6.31 1.75 10.86
C ALA A 38 -5.43 0.62 10.27
N PHE A 39 -5.08 0.74 9.00
CA PHE A 39 -4.17 -0.20 8.35
C PHE A 39 -2.80 -0.18 9.04
N TYR A 40 -2.26 1.00 9.35
CA TYR A 40 -0.96 1.09 10.03
C TYR A 40 -1.03 0.58 11.47
N ARG A 41 -2.18 0.70 12.15
CA ARG A 41 -2.34 0.04 13.44
C ARG A 41 -2.27 -1.47 13.32
N ALA A 42 -2.87 -2.03 12.26
CA ALA A 42 -2.77 -3.46 12.00
C ALA A 42 -1.32 -3.89 11.72
N LEU A 43 -0.58 -3.09 10.93
CA LEU A 43 0.84 -3.34 10.69
C LEU A 43 1.65 -3.30 11.99
N GLY A 44 1.32 -2.37 12.88
CA GLY A 44 1.99 -2.22 14.16
C GLY A 44 1.81 -3.42 15.09
N ALA A 45 0.74 -4.20 14.88
CA ALA A 45 0.47 -5.41 15.66
C ALA A 45 0.89 -6.69 14.91
N SER A 46 1.53 -6.55 13.74
CA SER A 46 1.86 -7.69 12.89
C SER A 46 3.31 -8.14 13.05
N GLU A 47 3.61 -9.31 12.46
CA GLU A 47 4.96 -9.86 12.43
C GLU A 47 5.95 -9.00 11.66
N ILE A 48 5.48 -8.11 10.81
CA ILE A 48 6.37 -7.24 10.02
C ILE A 48 6.53 -5.85 10.61
N ARG A 49 6.13 -5.66 11.87
CA ARG A 49 6.24 -4.37 12.57
C ARG A 49 7.63 -3.76 12.45
N ALA A 50 8.67 -4.58 12.56
CA ALA A 50 10.05 -4.11 12.55
C ALA A 50 10.49 -3.53 11.19
N MET A 51 9.75 -3.79 10.13
CA MET A 51 10.06 -3.24 8.80
C MET A 51 9.69 -1.77 8.67
N PHE A 52 8.97 -1.21 9.63
CA PHE A 52 8.43 0.15 9.55
C PHE A 52 9.11 1.05 10.60
N PRO A 53 9.16 2.37 10.33
CA PRO A 53 9.72 3.31 11.31
C PRO A 53 8.98 3.27 12.65
N ALA A 54 9.63 3.76 13.69
CA ALA A 54 9.03 3.80 15.03
C ALA A 54 7.76 4.65 15.06
N ASP A 55 7.77 5.78 14.35
CA ASP A 55 6.61 6.68 14.30
C ASP A 55 5.64 6.24 13.22
N LEU A 56 4.72 5.36 13.59
CA LEU A 56 3.71 4.84 12.64
C LEU A 56 2.69 5.91 12.24
N VAL A 57 2.45 6.90 13.09
CA VAL A 57 1.51 7.98 12.75
C VAL A 57 2.06 8.79 11.57
N ALA A 58 3.33 9.17 11.62
CA ALA A 58 3.97 9.88 10.52
C ALA A 58 3.99 9.02 9.24
N SER A 59 4.31 7.73 9.39
CA SER A 59 4.32 6.80 8.25
C SER A 59 2.93 6.65 7.64
N SER A 60 1.89 6.58 8.46
CA SER A 60 0.52 6.46 7.95
C SER A 60 0.09 7.70 7.18
N ARG A 61 0.50 8.88 7.63
CA ARG A 61 0.16 10.13 6.93
C ARG A 61 0.83 10.22 5.57
N LYS A 62 2.10 9.81 5.49
CA LYS A 62 2.80 9.77 4.21
C LYS A 62 2.14 8.77 3.25
N SER A 63 1.79 7.61 3.76
CA SER A 63 1.10 6.58 2.97
C SER A 63 -0.29 7.06 2.54
N ALA A 64 -1.03 7.71 3.43
CA ALA A 64 -2.35 8.23 3.11
C ALA A 64 -2.29 9.29 2.00
N ALA A 65 -1.26 10.14 1.99
CA ALA A 65 -1.07 11.11 0.92
C ALA A 65 -0.86 10.41 -0.43
N PHE A 66 -0.10 9.30 -0.43
CA PHE A 66 0.07 8.51 -1.65
C PHE A 66 -1.24 7.89 -2.11
N PHE A 67 -1.98 7.24 -1.21
CA PHE A 67 -3.25 6.62 -1.58
C PHE A 67 -4.29 7.65 -2.01
N ALA A 68 -4.33 8.81 -1.36
CA ALA A 68 -5.23 9.90 -1.77
C ALA A 68 -4.97 10.31 -3.21
N GLN A 69 -3.71 10.53 -3.54
CA GLN A 69 -3.31 10.90 -4.90
C GLN A 69 -3.67 9.79 -5.90
N LEU A 70 -3.46 8.54 -5.52
CA LEU A 70 -3.74 7.38 -6.37
C LEU A 70 -5.22 7.24 -6.71
N VAL A 71 -6.10 7.56 -5.78
CA VAL A 71 -7.55 7.35 -5.95
C VAL A 71 -8.30 8.63 -6.32
N GLY A 72 -7.60 9.61 -6.86
CA GLY A 72 -8.22 10.78 -7.47
C GLY A 72 -8.14 12.06 -6.65
N GLY A 73 -7.45 12.04 -5.52
CA GLY A 73 -7.26 13.22 -4.70
C GLY A 73 -6.11 14.12 -5.14
N PRO A 74 -5.77 15.13 -4.33
CA PRO A 74 -4.69 16.06 -4.68
C PRO A 74 -3.34 15.35 -4.74
N GLN A 75 -2.40 15.92 -5.50
CA GLN A 75 -1.06 15.34 -5.66
C GLN A 75 -0.11 15.74 -4.54
N GLU A 76 -0.58 15.72 -3.31
CA GLU A 76 0.21 16.11 -2.16
C GLU A 76 1.46 15.26 -1.96
N TYR A 77 1.37 13.97 -2.26
CA TYR A 77 2.53 13.09 -2.12
C TYR A 77 3.66 13.55 -3.06
N THR A 78 3.32 13.76 -4.34
CA THR A 78 4.31 14.18 -5.32
C THR A 78 4.87 15.56 -5.01
N GLU A 79 4.04 16.48 -4.52
CA GLU A 79 4.48 17.82 -4.15
C GLU A 79 5.46 17.81 -2.99
N GLN A 80 5.25 16.93 -2.00
CA GLN A 80 6.09 16.86 -0.81
C GLN A 80 7.32 15.96 -0.97
N TYR A 81 7.19 14.86 -1.71
CA TYR A 81 8.21 13.82 -1.75
C TYR A 81 8.72 13.51 -3.15
N GLY A 82 8.18 14.15 -4.18
CA GLY A 82 8.52 13.87 -5.56
C GLY A 82 7.73 12.69 -6.13
N PRO A 83 8.04 12.26 -7.36
CA PRO A 83 7.31 11.15 -7.99
C PRO A 83 7.27 9.92 -7.10
N PRO A 84 6.13 9.21 -7.05
CA PRO A 84 5.99 8.07 -6.15
C PRO A 84 7.06 6.99 -6.32
N ARG A 85 7.26 6.45 -7.50
CA ARG A 85 8.28 5.42 -7.80
C ARG A 85 8.39 4.40 -6.67
N MET A 86 7.27 3.82 -6.31
CA MET A 86 7.17 3.03 -5.09
C MET A 86 8.11 1.84 -5.06
N ARG A 87 8.29 1.12 -6.18
CA ARG A 87 9.22 0.01 -6.18
C ARG A 87 10.66 0.48 -5.94
N ALA A 88 11.07 1.56 -6.59
CA ALA A 88 12.43 2.09 -6.39
C ALA A 88 12.64 2.52 -4.94
N ARG A 89 11.64 3.14 -4.32
CA ARG A 89 11.73 3.59 -2.93
C ARG A 89 11.82 2.42 -1.95
N HIS A 90 11.33 1.24 -2.33
CA HIS A 90 11.33 0.06 -1.46
C HIS A 90 12.53 -0.86 -1.69
N ILE A 91 13.34 -0.63 -2.71
CA ILE A 91 14.52 -1.45 -2.99
C ILE A 91 15.47 -1.56 -1.78
N PRO A 92 15.71 -0.49 -0.99
CA PRO A 92 16.57 -0.63 0.20
C PRO A 92 16.02 -1.55 1.28
N PHE A 93 14.73 -1.89 1.23
CA PHE A 93 14.10 -2.75 2.22
C PHE A 93 14.02 -4.17 1.69
N ARG A 94 14.09 -5.14 2.61
CA ARG A 94 14.01 -6.54 2.22
C ARG A 94 12.56 -7.00 2.28
N ILE A 95 11.90 -7.06 1.13
CA ILE A 95 10.48 -7.43 1.03
C ILE A 95 10.38 -8.82 0.43
N THR A 96 10.05 -9.80 1.26
CA THR A 96 9.85 -11.19 0.87
C THR A 96 8.40 -11.45 0.49
N PRO A 97 8.10 -12.55 -0.20
CA PRO A 97 6.70 -12.96 -0.42
C PRO A 97 5.91 -13.12 0.89
N GLU A 98 6.58 -13.59 1.95
CA GLU A 98 5.93 -13.74 3.26
C GLU A 98 5.54 -12.38 3.86
N ALA A 99 6.43 -11.40 3.77
CA ALA A 99 6.11 -10.04 4.23
C ALA A 99 4.97 -9.43 3.43
N GLN A 100 4.94 -9.66 2.13
CA GLN A 100 3.87 -9.18 1.27
C GLN A 100 2.51 -9.76 1.69
N LYS A 101 2.47 -11.03 2.04
CA LYS A 101 1.22 -11.67 2.49
C LYS A 101 0.71 -11.07 3.79
N VAL A 102 1.61 -10.78 4.73
CA VAL A 102 1.25 -10.14 6.00
C VAL A 102 0.72 -8.73 5.76
N TRP A 103 1.41 -7.96 4.91
CA TRP A 103 0.99 -6.61 4.56
C TRP A 103 -0.42 -6.62 3.96
N LEU A 104 -0.65 -7.52 3.01
CA LEU A 104 -1.94 -7.61 2.34
C LEU A 104 -3.04 -8.05 3.32
N ALA A 105 -2.75 -9.00 4.20
CA ALA A 105 -3.72 -9.43 5.21
C ALA A 105 -4.11 -8.30 6.16
N CYS A 106 -3.14 -7.46 6.54
CA CYS A 106 -3.41 -6.29 7.37
C CYS A 106 -4.37 -5.33 6.66
N PHE A 107 -4.13 -5.07 5.38
CA PHE A 107 -5.02 -4.18 4.61
C PHE A 107 -6.41 -4.82 4.46
N GLU A 108 -6.47 -6.12 4.17
CA GLU A 108 -7.75 -6.82 4.04
C GLU A 108 -8.59 -6.75 5.31
N SER A 109 -7.96 -6.82 6.48
CA SER A 109 -8.70 -6.72 7.74
C SER A 109 -9.42 -5.38 7.88
N VAL A 110 -8.83 -4.33 7.32
CA VAL A 110 -9.44 -2.99 7.32
C VAL A 110 -10.49 -2.89 6.22
N LEU A 111 -10.20 -3.42 5.03
CA LEU A 111 -11.14 -3.36 3.90
C LEU A 111 -12.44 -4.12 4.19
N ALA A 112 -12.37 -5.16 5.00
CA ALA A 112 -13.58 -5.90 5.39
C ALA A 112 -14.61 -5.01 6.07
N ARG A 113 -14.19 -3.88 6.66
CA ARG A 113 -15.08 -2.95 7.35
C ARG A 113 -15.08 -1.56 6.72
N ALA A 114 -14.40 -1.38 5.59
CA ALA A 114 -14.19 -0.04 5.05
C ALA A 114 -15.49 0.61 4.54
N VAL A 115 -16.40 -0.18 4.00
CA VAL A 115 -17.68 0.35 3.51
C VAL A 115 -18.48 0.95 4.66
N SER A 116 -18.56 0.26 5.79
CA SER A 116 -19.31 0.75 6.95
C SER A 116 -18.55 1.79 7.76
N ASP A 117 -17.24 1.59 7.95
CA ASP A 117 -16.46 2.41 8.89
C ASP A 117 -15.83 3.64 8.26
N PHE A 118 -15.55 3.60 6.95
CA PHE A 118 -14.81 4.67 6.28
C PHE A 118 -15.51 5.17 5.02
N ASN A 119 -16.76 4.80 4.84
CA ASN A 119 -17.56 5.22 3.68
C ASN A 119 -16.89 4.87 2.34
N PHE A 120 -16.22 3.73 2.29
CA PHE A 120 -15.60 3.26 1.05
C PHE A 120 -16.72 2.89 0.06
N PRO A 121 -16.63 3.35 -1.21
CA PRO A 121 -17.67 3.01 -2.20
C PRO A 121 -17.62 1.52 -2.53
N ALA A 122 -18.69 0.82 -2.19
CA ALA A 122 -18.73 -0.65 -2.30
C ALA A 122 -18.42 -1.16 -3.71
N GLU A 123 -18.87 -0.43 -4.73
CA GLU A 123 -18.65 -0.84 -6.13
C GLU A 123 -17.18 -0.79 -6.56
N HIS A 124 -16.34 -0.07 -5.82
CA HIS A 124 -14.90 0.04 -6.14
C HIS A 124 -14.02 -0.83 -5.25
N LEU A 125 -14.62 -1.60 -4.34
CA LEU A 125 -13.86 -2.37 -3.37
C LEU A 125 -13.05 -3.49 -4.01
N GLU A 126 -13.66 -4.27 -4.91
CA GLU A 126 -12.96 -5.38 -5.57
C GLU A 126 -11.82 -4.89 -6.46
N GLY A 127 -12.03 -3.79 -7.18
CA GLY A 127 -10.96 -3.19 -7.99
C GLY A 127 -9.80 -2.72 -7.13
N PHE A 128 -10.10 -2.15 -5.97
CA PHE A 128 -9.08 -1.71 -5.04
C PHE A 128 -8.29 -2.89 -4.45
N ARG A 129 -8.98 -3.96 -4.08
CA ARG A 129 -8.34 -5.19 -3.61
C ARG A 129 -7.39 -5.78 -4.66
N GLU A 130 -7.85 -5.85 -5.90
CA GLU A 130 -7.05 -6.38 -6.99
C GLU A 130 -5.79 -5.53 -7.22
N PHE A 131 -5.95 -4.20 -7.16
CA PHE A 131 -4.81 -3.30 -7.24
C PHE A 131 -3.81 -3.59 -6.12
N LEU A 132 -4.27 -3.69 -4.87
CA LEU A 132 -3.37 -3.92 -3.73
C LEU A 132 -2.63 -5.25 -3.85
N ARG A 133 -3.32 -6.28 -4.33
CA ARG A 133 -2.71 -7.60 -4.52
C ARG A 133 -1.55 -7.52 -5.52
N LYS A 134 -1.80 -6.92 -6.66
CA LYS A 134 -0.77 -6.80 -7.70
C LYS A 134 0.33 -5.84 -7.32
N PHE A 135 -0.04 -4.70 -6.75
CA PHE A 135 0.90 -3.69 -6.33
C PHE A 135 1.87 -4.23 -5.27
N SER A 136 1.33 -4.92 -4.27
CA SER A 136 2.17 -5.48 -3.20
C SER A 136 3.09 -6.58 -3.71
N LEU A 137 2.62 -7.41 -4.64
CA LEU A 137 3.49 -8.40 -5.28
C LEU A 137 4.62 -7.75 -6.06
N TRP A 138 4.34 -6.63 -6.72
CA TRP A 138 5.36 -5.91 -7.46
C TRP A 138 6.43 -5.30 -6.55
N MET A 139 6.08 -5.02 -5.29
CA MET A 139 7.04 -4.50 -4.30
C MET A 139 8.01 -5.58 -3.80
N VAL A 140 7.69 -6.86 -3.95
CA VAL A 140 8.59 -7.95 -3.53
C VAL A 140 9.92 -7.85 -4.26
N ASN A 141 11.01 -7.84 -3.51
CA ASN A 141 12.35 -7.67 -4.07
C ASN A 141 13.35 -8.67 -3.49
N THR A 142 12.90 -9.62 -2.70
CA THR A 142 13.74 -10.61 -2.03
C THR A 142 13.02 -11.96 -2.10
N PRO A 143 13.70 -13.05 -2.51
CA PRO A 143 13.04 -14.36 -2.54
C PRO A 143 12.72 -14.85 -1.15
N SER A 144 11.80 -15.83 -1.09
CA SER A 144 11.44 -16.46 0.17
C SER A 144 12.67 -17.01 0.88
N SER A 145 12.70 -16.85 2.21
CA SER A 145 13.71 -17.49 3.05
C SER A 145 13.33 -18.94 3.20
N ALA A 146 13.98 -19.80 2.45
CA ALA A 146 13.74 -21.23 2.58
C ALA A 146 14.60 -21.83 3.67
#